data_ff38eacf1922bb3ccc6aa4521432ec62
#
_entry.id   ff38eacf1922bb3ccc6aa4521432ec62
#
_cell.length_a   1.000
_cell.length_b   1.000
_cell.length_c   1.000
_cell.angle_alpha   90.00
_cell.angle_beta   90.00
_cell.angle_gamma   90.00
#
_symmetry.space_group_name_H-M   'P 1'
#
loop_
_entity.id
_entity.type
_entity.pdbx_description
1 polymer ?
#
loop_
_entity_poly.entity_id
_entity_poly.type
_entity_poly.pdbx_seq_one_letter_code
_entity_poly.pdbx_strand_id
1 'polypeptide(L)'
;EPFNANLLFTGDSLDVLRVLTEVPEYRSRYRGKVKLVYIDPPFNTGQAFEHYDDWMEHSTWLSFMRERLLLIRELLAPDGSVWVHLDDAEQHRMRLLMDEVFGPANFIANVVWQKAYSPKNSARHLSVDQDNITIFARNAEAWRPEALPRSASMDAAYKNPDGDSRGPWKAGDLLANKPYSLGIYPITTPSGREISGPLPGRYWRVSAERLAELDADDRIWWGSDGSNVPAVKRFLSEVRGRVPQTWWPHAEVGHNQTGKVEIQRLFPGDVPFATPKPERLLERVIHIGSKPGDIVLDCFAGSGTTAAVAHKMGRRWVTAEILPSTVEQFTQPRLTKVVNGEDPGGITKSAGWHGGSGFVTVTVGPSMYEDTAYGVVLADWARGQRFARGVAGQLGFAWQGDAQPLCGIRGRMRLAVLDGAVGPEEVRAIVGALAEKERVTIVATSVLPQAEETLAEISKGSRIRKAPRDLLTSGSLRVRRRTEPAERHPNAVVGGSTA
;
A
#
# COMPACT_ATOMS: atom_id res chain seq x y z
N GLU A 1 -7.37 -22.75 -1.61
CA GLU A 1 -8.46 -21.83 -1.98
C GLU A 1 -7.87 -20.62 -2.69
N PRO A 2 -8.31 -20.27 -3.92
CA PRO A 2 -7.71 -19.21 -4.74
C PRO A 2 -7.74 -17.83 -4.06
N PHE A 3 -8.58 -17.67 -3.08
CA PHE A 3 -8.77 -16.38 -2.40
C PHE A 3 -7.90 -16.11 -1.18
N ASN A 4 -7.10 -17.05 -0.71
CA ASN A 4 -6.07 -16.80 0.32
C ASN A 4 -4.67 -16.65 -0.30
N ALA A 5 -4.57 -16.77 -1.62
CA ALA A 5 -3.34 -16.59 -2.37
C ALA A 5 -2.94 -15.11 -2.47
N ASN A 6 -1.69 -14.87 -2.76
CA ASN A 6 -1.21 -13.59 -3.25
C ASN A 6 -1.80 -13.32 -4.65
N LEU A 7 -1.97 -12.07 -5.03
CA LEU A 7 -2.65 -11.70 -6.28
C LEU A 7 -1.75 -10.80 -7.14
N LEU A 8 -1.56 -11.21 -8.39
CA LEU A 8 -1.00 -10.39 -9.45
C LEU A 8 -2.12 -9.98 -10.41
N PHE A 9 -2.45 -8.70 -10.43
CA PHE A 9 -3.42 -8.14 -11.37
C PHE A 9 -2.72 -7.58 -12.61
N THR A 10 -3.32 -7.86 -13.78
CA THR A 10 -3.02 -7.14 -15.03
C THR A 10 -4.18 -6.20 -15.31
N GLY A 11 -3.95 -4.88 -15.31
CA GLY A 11 -4.98 -3.87 -15.54
C GLY A 11 -4.65 -2.52 -14.90
N ASP A 12 -5.46 -1.51 -15.21
CA ASP A 12 -5.30 -0.18 -14.62
C ASP A 12 -5.43 -0.20 -13.10
N SER A 13 -4.54 0.50 -12.43
CA SER A 13 -4.47 0.56 -10.96
C SER A 13 -5.78 1.07 -10.33
N LEU A 14 -6.50 2.01 -10.97
CA LEU A 14 -7.77 2.51 -10.45
C LEU A 14 -8.85 1.43 -10.47
N ASP A 15 -8.93 0.66 -11.57
CA ASP A 15 -9.91 -0.41 -11.71
C ASP A 15 -9.59 -1.58 -10.77
N VAL A 16 -8.30 -1.92 -10.59
CA VAL A 16 -7.88 -2.89 -9.59
C VAL A 16 -8.26 -2.45 -8.17
N LEU A 17 -8.00 -1.20 -7.80
CA LEU A 17 -8.37 -0.65 -6.50
C LEU A 17 -9.89 -0.65 -6.30
N ARG A 18 -10.69 -0.38 -7.34
CA ARG A 18 -12.16 -0.52 -7.32
C ARG A 18 -12.59 -1.97 -7.10
N VAL A 19 -11.99 -2.92 -7.79
CA VAL A 19 -12.25 -4.36 -7.56
C VAL A 19 -12.02 -4.72 -6.09
N LEU A 20 -10.91 -4.28 -5.51
CA LEU A 20 -10.56 -4.59 -4.12
C LEU A 20 -11.51 -3.92 -3.09
N THR A 21 -12.10 -2.76 -3.43
CA THR A 21 -12.98 -2.00 -2.53
C THR A 21 -14.46 -2.29 -2.72
N GLU A 22 -14.90 -2.67 -3.92
CA GLU A 22 -16.31 -2.71 -4.28
C GLU A 22 -16.82 -4.13 -4.54
N VAL A 23 -16.04 -5.00 -5.20
CA VAL A 23 -16.45 -6.38 -5.50
C VAL A 23 -16.55 -7.18 -4.20
N PRO A 24 -17.71 -7.75 -3.85
CA PRO A 24 -17.97 -8.32 -2.53
C PRO A 24 -16.94 -9.34 -2.05
N GLU A 25 -16.43 -10.19 -2.95
CA GLU A 25 -15.46 -11.24 -2.66
C GLU A 25 -14.10 -10.65 -2.25
N TYR A 26 -13.63 -9.62 -2.95
CA TYR A 26 -12.38 -8.92 -2.66
C TYR A 26 -12.57 -7.92 -1.51
N ARG A 27 -13.65 -7.14 -1.52
CA ARG A 27 -13.97 -6.16 -0.48
C ARG A 27 -13.94 -6.75 0.92
N SER A 28 -14.53 -7.92 1.11
CA SER A 28 -14.56 -8.60 2.42
C SER A 28 -13.17 -8.95 2.96
N ARG A 29 -12.16 -9.00 2.09
CA ARG A 29 -10.79 -9.44 2.39
C ARG A 29 -9.77 -8.33 2.46
N TYR A 30 -10.00 -7.25 1.71
CA TYR A 30 -8.99 -6.19 1.53
C TYR A 30 -9.40 -4.85 2.10
N ARG A 31 -10.70 -4.48 2.08
CA ARG A 31 -11.14 -3.19 2.59
C ARG A 31 -10.92 -3.09 4.09
N GLY A 32 -10.14 -2.09 4.51
CA GLY A 32 -9.77 -1.87 5.91
C GLY A 32 -8.79 -2.88 6.48
N LYS A 33 -8.05 -3.65 5.64
CA LYS A 33 -7.16 -4.73 6.08
C LYS A 33 -5.75 -4.67 5.52
N VAL A 34 -5.49 -3.81 4.55
CA VAL A 34 -4.14 -3.62 3.99
C VAL A 34 -3.27 -2.88 5.00
N LYS A 35 -2.16 -3.50 5.40
CA LYS A 35 -1.28 -2.94 6.41
C LYS A 35 -0.29 -1.95 5.85
N LEU A 36 0.23 -2.22 4.66
CA LEU A 36 1.20 -1.38 3.97
C LEU A 36 0.80 -1.23 2.51
N VAL A 37 0.73 0.00 2.04
CA VAL A 37 0.73 0.33 0.62
C VAL A 37 2.05 1.03 0.30
N TYR A 38 2.81 0.47 -0.63
CA TYR A 38 3.95 1.14 -1.24
C TYR A 38 3.67 1.30 -2.71
N ILE A 39 3.82 2.51 -3.24
CA ILE A 39 3.64 2.82 -4.65
C ILE A 39 4.78 3.66 -5.20
N ASP A 40 5.17 3.32 -6.43
CA ASP A 40 6.16 3.98 -7.26
C ASP A 40 5.47 4.42 -8.57
N PRO A 41 4.56 5.44 -8.51
CA PRO A 41 3.76 5.84 -9.66
C PRO A 41 4.62 6.54 -10.71
N PRO A 42 4.10 6.82 -11.94
CA PRO A 42 4.80 7.65 -12.92
C PRO A 42 5.25 8.98 -12.32
N PHE A 43 6.53 9.33 -12.47
CA PHE A 43 7.13 10.51 -11.83
C PHE A 43 6.80 11.84 -12.51
N ASN A 44 6.22 11.78 -13.71
CA ASN A 44 5.86 12.96 -14.51
C ASN A 44 7.06 13.84 -14.87
N THR A 45 8.21 13.22 -15.16
CA THR A 45 9.47 13.92 -15.44
C THR A 45 9.59 14.46 -16.84
N GLY A 46 8.62 14.18 -17.72
CA GLY A 46 8.65 14.55 -19.15
C GLY A 46 9.63 13.72 -19.99
N GLN A 47 10.16 12.64 -19.46
CA GLN A 47 11.01 11.69 -20.18
C GLN A 47 10.12 10.64 -20.87
N ALA A 48 10.31 10.44 -22.17
CA ALA A 48 9.67 9.34 -22.87
C ALA A 48 10.31 8.01 -22.42
N PHE A 49 9.53 7.15 -21.80
CA PHE A 49 9.90 5.76 -21.54
C PHE A 49 9.38 4.86 -22.67
N GLU A 50 10.09 3.77 -22.94
CA GLU A 50 9.76 2.84 -24.05
C GLU A 50 8.34 2.28 -23.99
N HIS A 51 7.67 2.36 -22.84
CA HIS A 51 6.39 1.69 -22.58
C HIS A 51 5.24 2.62 -22.15
N TYR A 52 5.49 3.90 -21.81
CA TYR A 52 4.43 4.90 -21.53
C TYR A 52 4.98 6.33 -21.54
N ASP A 53 4.10 7.29 -21.89
CA ASP A 53 4.40 8.71 -21.79
C ASP A 53 4.39 9.17 -20.34
N ASP A 54 5.56 9.53 -19.80
CA ASP A 54 5.71 10.08 -18.44
C ASP A 54 5.51 11.60 -18.43
N TRP A 55 4.54 12.09 -19.25
CA TRP A 55 4.20 13.51 -19.28
C TRP A 55 2.70 13.70 -19.22
N MET A 56 2.25 14.28 -18.11
CA MET A 56 0.89 14.76 -17.93
C MET A 56 0.96 16.20 -17.43
N GLU A 57 -0.06 17.02 -17.74
CA GLU A 57 -0.21 18.26 -17.02
C GLU A 57 -0.36 17.97 -15.50
N HIS A 58 0.27 18.78 -14.67
CA HIS A 58 0.28 18.58 -13.21
C HIS A 58 -1.12 18.37 -12.61
N SER A 59 -2.12 19.12 -13.09
CA SER A 59 -3.51 19.00 -12.63
C SER A 59 -4.13 17.65 -13.00
N THR A 60 -3.81 17.12 -14.18
CA THR A 60 -4.25 15.81 -14.66
C THR A 60 -3.59 14.70 -13.85
N TRP A 61 -2.28 14.81 -13.63
CA TRP A 61 -1.54 13.85 -12.79
C TRP A 61 -2.05 13.84 -11.35
N LEU A 62 -2.30 15.00 -10.75
CA LEU A 62 -2.89 15.09 -9.41
C LEU A 62 -4.29 14.47 -9.36
N SER A 63 -5.12 14.69 -10.38
CA SER A 63 -6.45 14.07 -10.46
C SER A 63 -6.35 12.55 -10.58
N PHE A 64 -5.45 12.05 -11.42
CA PHE A 64 -5.13 10.64 -11.57
C PHE A 64 -4.70 9.99 -10.24
N MET A 65 -3.84 10.65 -9.47
CA MET A 65 -3.39 10.15 -8.17
C MET A 65 -4.47 10.26 -7.08
N ARG A 66 -5.26 11.33 -7.10
CA ARG A 66 -6.31 11.57 -6.09
C ARG A 66 -7.34 10.44 -6.05
N GLU A 67 -7.85 10.02 -7.19
CA GLU A 67 -8.82 8.92 -7.27
C GLU A 67 -8.26 7.62 -6.66
N ARG A 68 -6.99 7.32 -6.92
CA ARG A 68 -6.30 6.14 -6.37
C ARG A 68 -6.06 6.23 -4.87
N LEU A 69 -5.60 7.38 -4.39
CA LEU A 69 -5.34 7.61 -2.97
C LEU A 69 -6.62 7.51 -2.12
N LEU A 70 -7.77 7.94 -2.64
CA LEU A 70 -9.06 7.79 -1.96
C LEU A 70 -9.42 6.31 -1.73
N LEU A 71 -9.23 5.46 -2.75
CA LEU A 71 -9.46 4.02 -2.63
C LEU A 71 -8.40 3.33 -1.76
N ILE A 72 -7.14 3.73 -1.87
CA ILE A 72 -6.06 3.26 -0.99
C ILE A 72 -6.40 3.54 0.47
N ARG A 73 -6.90 4.73 0.80
CA ARG A 73 -7.35 5.06 2.15
C ARG A 73 -8.46 4.13 2.66
N GLU A 74 -9.37 3.70 1.81
CA GLU A 74 -10.42 2.73 2.18
C GLU A 74 -9.86 1.33 2.44
N LEU A 75 -8.83 0.93 1.69
CA LEU A 75 -8.18 -0.37 1.82
C LEU A 75 -7.32 -0.49 3.07
N LEU A 76 -6.72 0.62 3.53
CA LEU A 76 -5.81 0.61 4.68
C LEU A 76 -6.51 0.17 5.97
N ALA A 77 -5.83 -0.70 6.72
CA ALA A 77 -6.16 -1.02 8.11
C ALA A 77 -6.10 0.24 8.99
N PRO A 78 -6.79 0.29 10.14
CA PRO A 78 -6.74 1.45 11.04
C PRO A 78 -5.32 1.87 11.43
N ASP A 79 -4.41 0.91 11.57
CA ASP A 79 -2.98 1.08 11.86
C ASP A 79 -2.09 0.85 10.64
N GLY A 80 -2.66 0.96 9.43
CA GLY A 80 -1.94 0.84 8.16
C GLY A 80 -1.33 2.16 7.69
N SER A 81 -0.41 2.08 6.72
CA SER A 81 0.29 3.23 6.14
C SER A 81 0.44 3.13 4.63
N VAL A 82 0.53 4.30 3.98
CA VAL A 82 0.84 4.46 2.56
C VAL A 82 2.15 5.20 2.39
N TRP A 83 2.98 4.69 1.51
CA TRP A 83 4.33 5.15 1.20
C TRP A 83 4.40 5.46 -0.29
N VAL A 84 4.55 6.72 -0.65
CA VAL A 84 4.58 7.18 -2.04
C VAL A 84 5.98 7.62 -2.39
N HIS A 85 6.58 6.93 -3.36
CA HIS A 85 7.94 7.17 -3.82
C HIS A 85 7.92 8.06 -5.05
N LEU A 86 8.60 9.20 -5.01
CA LEU A 86 8.69 10.18 -6.09
C LEU A 86 10.03 10.90 -6.06
N ASP A 87 10.43 11.46 -7.19
CA ASP A 87 11.48 12.47 -7.26
C ASP A 87 10.92 13.89 -6.99
N ASP A 88 11.74 14.91 -7.23
CA ASP A 88 11.37 16.31 -6.98
C ASP A 88 10.34 16.87 -7.97
N ALA A 89 10.02 16.17 -9.08
CA ALA A 89 9.06 16.66 -10.07
C ALA A 89 7.66 16.84 -9.48
N GLU A 90 7.16 15.84 -8.74
CA GLU A 90 5.79 15.86 -8.19
C GLU A 90 5.70 15.63 -6.68
N GLN A 91 6.80 15.33 -5.98
CA GLN A 91 6.78 15.00 -4.55
C GLN A 91 6.10 16.08 -3.70
N HIS A 92 6.39 17.33 -3.93
CA HIS A 92 5.84 18.46 -3.16
C HIS A 92 4.33 18.65 -3.39
N ARG A 93 3.83 18.43 -4.62
CA ARG A 93 2.40 18.47 -4.94
C ARG A 93 1.66 17.24 -4.38
N MET A 94 2.29 16.06 -4.49
CA MET A 94 1.78 14.84 -3.88
C MET A 94 1.61 14.99 -2.38
N ARG A 95 2.57 15.63 -1.69
CA ARG A 95 2.45 15.88 -0.27
C ARG A 95 1.20 16.67 0.09
N LEU A 96 0.88 17.74 -0.65
CA LEU A 96 -0.34 18.53 -0.44
C LEU A 96 -1.61 17.72 -0.73
N LEU A 97 -1.58 16.91 -1.77
CA LEU A 97 -2.70 16.01 -2.10
C LEU A 97 -2.91 14.97 -1.00
N MET A 98 -1.85 14.40 -0.45
CA MET A 98 -1.95 13.46 0.66
C MET A 98 -2.45 14.12 1.95
N ASP A 99 -2.09 15.38 2.21
CA ASP A 99 -2.67 16.18 3.31
C ASP A 99 -4.19 16.34 3.13
N GLU A 100 -4.69 16.55 1.90
CA GLU A 100 -6.14 16.60 1.61
C GLU A 100 -6.82 15.24 1.85
N VAL A 101 -6.23 14.16 1.33
CA VAL A 101 -6.86 12.84 1.35
C VAL A 101 -6.80 12.19 2.73
N PHE A 102 -5.65 12.21 3.40
CA PHE A 102 -5.42 11.51 4.67
C PHE A 102 -5.57 12.42 5.89
N GLY A 103 -5.47 13.72 5.72
CA GLY A 103 -5.40 14.73 6.78
C GLY A 103 -3.95 14.99 7.23
N PRO A 104 -3.55 16.25 7.44
CA PRO A 104 -2.17 16.61 7.77
C PRO A 104 -1.67 16.02 9.09
N ALA A 105 -2.58 15.75 10.05
CA ALA A 105 -2.24 15.08 11.32
C ALA A 105 -1.78 13.63 11.16
N ASN A 106 -2.05 13.02 10.01
CA ASN A 106 -1.66 11.65 9.69
C ASN A 106 -0.35 11.55 8.89
N PHE A 107 0.32 12.66 8.68
CA PHE A 107 1.68 12.67 8.13
C PHE A 107 2.67 12.06 9.13
N ILE A 108 3.47 11.12 8.66
CA ILE A 108 4.47 10.45 9.48
C ILE A 108 5.86 11.05 9.23
N ALA A 109 6.33 10.98 7.99
CA ALA A 109 7.67 11.43 7.63
C ALA A 109 7.83 11.57 6.12
N ASN A 110 8.88 12.28 5.70
CA ASN A 110 9.46 12.18 4.37
C ASN A 110 10.84 11.54 4.50
N VAL A 111 11.03 10.39 3.87
CA VAL A 111 12.30 9.68 3.80
C VAL A 111 13.03 10.13 2.56
N VAL A 112 14.32 10.44 2.70
CA VAL A 112 15.23 10.74 1.59
C VAL A 112 16.07 9.50 1.32
N TRP A 113 15.93 8.93 0.13
CA TRP A 113 16.72 7.79 -0.34
C TRP A 113 17.80 8.24 -1.32
N GLN A 114 19.05 7.91 -1.03
CA GLN A 114 20.17 8.14 -1.94
C GLN A 114 20.13 7.11 -3.09
N LYS A 115 19.52 7.50 -4.23
CA LYS A 115 19.33 6.65 -5.41
C LYS A 115 20.57 6.49 -6.29
N ALA A 116 21.52 7.43 -6.15
CA ALA A 116 22.80 7.40 -6.89
C ALA A 116 23.97 7.76 -5.94
N TYR A 117 25.11 7.11 -6.12
CA TYR A 117 26.29 7.38 -5.27
C TYR A 117 27.31 8.32 -5.94
N SER A 118 27.28 8.41 -7.27
CA SER A 118 28.19 9.28 -8.03
C SER A 118 27.46 10.48 -8.61
N PRO A 119 27.99 11.69 -8.47
CA PRO A 119 27.42 12.86 -9.08
C PRO A 119 27.46 12.78 -10.61
N LYS A 120 26.47 13.32 -11.28
CA LYS A 120 26.43 13.46 -12.73
C LYS A 120 27.24 14.69 -13.15
N ASN A 121 28.45 14.50 -13.69
CA ASN A 121 29.30 15.60 -14.15
C ASN A 121 28.68 16.43 -15.30
N SER A 122 27.70 15.89 -16.01
CA SER A 122 26.94 16.59 -17.06
C SER A 122 25.76 17.42 -16.51
N ALA A 123 25.53 17.43 -15.21
CA ALA A 123 24.46 18.22 -14.61
C ALA A 123 24.76 19.73 -14.78
N ARG A 124 23.81 20.47 -15.36
CA ARG A 124 23.95 21.91 -15.58
C ARG A 124 24.02 22.72 -14.26
N HIS A 125 23.34 22.25 -13.23
CA HIS A 125 23.26 22.89 -11.94
C HIS A 125 23.76 21.96 -10.86
N LEU A 126 22.86 21.31 -10.12
CA LEU A 126 23.17 20.33 -9.09
C LEU A 126 22.90 18.91 -9.61
N SER A 127 23.72 17.96 -9.24
CA SER A 127 23.42 16.54 -9.47
C SER A 127 22.37 16.09 -8.49
N VAL A 128 21.21 15.65 -9.02
CA VAL A 128 20.13 15.09 -8.19
C VAL A 128 20.43 13.61 -7.98
N ASP A 129 20.68 13.22 -6.75
CA ASP A 129 21.10 11.87 -6.36
C ASP A 129 20.15 11.22 -5.33
N GLN A 130 19.01 11.85 -5.04
CA GLN A 130 17.99 11.34 -4.13
C GLN A 130 16.60 11.22 -4.79
N ASP A 131 15.77 10.38 -4.18
CA ASP A 131 14.32 10.39 -4.29
C ASP A 131 13.71 10.52 -2.90
N ASN A 132 12.42 10.80 -2.87
CA ASN A 132 11.64 11.02 -1.67
C ASN A 132 10.56 9.93 -1.51
N ILE A 133 10.39 9.45 -0.28
CA ILE A 133 9.29 8.54 0.06
C ILE A 133 8.44 9.23 1.12
N THR A 134 7.28 9.71 0.70
CA THR A 134 6.33 10.40 1.59
C THR A 134 5.42 9.39 2.27
N ILE A 135 5.34 9.43 3.60
CA ILE A 135 4.65 8.44 4.42
C ILE A 135 3.47 9.08 5.15
N PHE A 136 2.29 8.50 4.98
CA PHE A 136 1.10 8.80 5.75
C PHE A 136 0.55 7.52 6.38
N ALA A 137 0.06 7.62 7.60
CA ALA A 137 -0.74 6.58 8.21
C ALA A 137 -2.25 6.81 7.93
N ARG A 138 -3.06 5.77 8.02
CA ARG A 138 -4.51 5.95 8.10
C ARG A 138 -4.91 6.67 9.39
N ASN A 139 -4.24 6.32 10.50
CA ASN A 139 -4.32 7.01 11.79
C ASN A 139 -2.93 7.00 12.42
N ALA A 140 -2.29 8.16 12.51
CA ALA A 140 -0.93 8.32 13.04
C ALA A 140 -0.81 7.94 14.52
N GLU A 141 -1.88 8.09 15.31
CA GLU A 141 -1.88 7.71 16.72
C GLU A 141 -1.87 6.18 16.91
N ALA A 142 -2.48 5.44 15.97
CA ALA A 142 -2.52 3.98 15.99
C ALA A 142 -1.28 3.34 15.34
N TRP A 143 -0.67 4.02 14.36
CA TRP A 143 0.46 3.48 13.61
C TRP A 143 1.76 3.54 14.44
N ARG A 144 2.55 2.48 14.35
CA ARG A 144 3.90 2.43 14.93
C ARG A 144 4.84 1.74 13.97
N PRO A 145 6.06 2.28 13.76
CA PRO A 145 7.08 1.60 12.96
C PRO A 145 7.62 0.37 13.68
N GLU A 146 7.88 -0.70 12.94
CA GLU A 146 8.71 -1.79 13.46
C GLU A 146 10.16 -1.30 13.58
N ALA A 147 10.79 -1.64 14.68
CA ALA A 147 12.17 -1.25 14.94
C ALA A 147 13.12 -2.03 14.02
N LEU A 148 14.11 -1.33 13.45
CA LEU A 148 15.13 -1.97 12.63
C LEU A 148 16.05 -2.85 13.51
N PRO A 149 16.57 -3.96 12.98
CA PRO A 149 17.57 -4.77 13.65
C PRO A 149 18.80 -3.94 14.02
N ARG A 150 19.42 -4.28 15.10
CA ARG A 150 20.70 -3.68 15.51
C ARG A 150 21.84 -4.31 14.71
N SER A 151 22.86 -3.52 14.43
CA SER A 151 24.08 -4.04 13.81
C SER A 151 25.03 -4.62 14.89
N ALA A 152 25.85 -5.59 14.50
CA ALA A 152 26.88 -6.13 15.38
C ALA A 152 27.84 -5.04 15.93
N SER A 153 28.12 -4.00 15.13
CA SER A 153 28.93 -2.87 15.58
C SER A 153 28.28 -2.04 16.70
N MET A 154 26.94 -1.94 16.70
CA MET A 154 26.18 -1.29 17.77
C MET A 154 26.18 -2.13 19.05
N ASP A 155 26.12 -3.45 18.91
CA ASP A 155 26.13 -4.37 20.03
C ASP A 155 27.51 -4.51 20.64
N ALA A 156 28.57 -4.36 19.85
CA ALA A 156 29.97 -4.34 20.33
C ALA A 156 30.27 -3.21 21.33
N ALA A 157 29.42 -2.16 21.37
CA ALA A 157 29.52 -1.08 22.36
C ALA A 157 28.96 -1.47 23.73
N TYR A 158 28.28 -2.61 23.85
CA TYR A 158 27.79 -3.15 25.12
C TYR A 158 28.81 -4.14 25.67
N LYS A 159 29.22 -3.91 26.90
CA LYS A 159 30.22 -4.72 27.62
C LYS A 159 29.66 -5.13 28.98
N ASN A 160 30.34 -6.05 29.61
CA ASN A 160 29.97 -6.48 30.97
C ASN A 160 31.22 -6.46 31.90
N PRO A 161 31.72 -5.26 32.24
CA PRO A 161 32.96 -5.13 32.97
C PRO A 161 32.84 -5.56 34.46
N ASP A 162 31.63 -5.61 34.99
CA ASP A 162 31.32 -5.95 36.38
C ASP A 162 30.69 -7.35 36.53
N GLY A 163 30.53 -8.10 35.43
CA GLY A 163 29.96 -9.46 35.48
C GLY A 163 28.47 -9.49 35.82
N ASP A 164 27.72 -8.43 35.57
CA ASP A 164 26.27 -8.37 35.85
C ASP A 164 25.53 -9.53 35.17
N SER A 165 24.70 -10.25 35.96
CA SER A 165 23.97 -11.44 35.48
C SER A 165 22.95 -11.17 34.37
N ARG A 166 22.49 -9.92 34.20
CA ARG A 166 21.59 -9.48 33.14
C ARG A 166 22.29 -9.35 31.77
N GLY A 167 23.64 -9.50 31.76
CA GLY A 167 24.45 -9.51 30.54
C GLY A 167 25.09 -8.17 30.18
N PRO A 168 25.53 -8.02 28.92
CA PRO A 168 26.22 -6.80 28.47
C PRO A 168 25.36 -5.54 28.59
N TRP A 169 25.96 -4.45 29.00
CA TRP A 169 25.31 -3.16 29.17
C TRP A 169 26.18 -2.00 28.64
N LYS A 170 25.58 -0.83 28.46
CA LYS A 170 26.23 0.42 28.10
C LYS A 170 25.87 1.51 29.12
N ALA A 171 26.86 2.32 29.53
CA ALA A 171 26.64 3.45 30.40
C ALA A 171 25.72 4.49 29.75
N GLY A 172 24.66 4.85 30.41
CA GLY A 172 23.74 5.92 30.05
C GLY A 172 23.96 7.14 30.93
N ASP A 173 24.11 8.31 30.33
CA ASP A 173 24.30 9.58 31.04
C ASP A 173 23.05 9.93 31.88
N LEU A 174 23.27 10.25 33.15
CA LEU A 174 22.26 10.74 34.09
C LEU A 174 22.14 12.27 34.13
N LEU A 175 22.92 12.97 33.36
CA LEU A 175 22.85 14.44 33.25
C LEU A 175 21.97 14.90 32.10
N ALA A 176 21.19 15.96 32.28
CA ALA A 176 20.35 16.59 31.30
C ALA A 176 20.49 18.11 31.31
N ASN A 177 20.28 18.74 30.15
CA ASN A 177 20.23 20.19 30.02
C ASN A 177 18.81 20.74 30.28
N LYS A 178 17.77 19.88 30.21
CA LYS A 178 16.40 20.32 30.48
C LYS A 178 16.18 20.50 31.97
N PRO A 179 15.64 21.66 32.40
CA PRO A 179 15.34 21.93 33.82
C PRO A 179 14.46 20.85 34.42
N TYR A 180 14.86 20.36 35.60
CA TYR A 180 14.12 19.39 36.39
C TYR A 180 14.33 19.72 37.88
N SER A 181 13.28 20.17 38.56
CA SER A 181 13.34 20.68 39.93
C SER A 181 13.85 19.65 40.95
N LEU A 182 13.49 18.37 40.74
CA LEU A 182 13.96 17.26 41.61
C LEU A 182 15.33 16.71 41.18
N GLY A 183 15.98 17.30 40.19
CA GLY A 183 17.27 16.88 39.65
C GLY A 183 18.48 17.70 40.20
N ILE A 184 18.34 18.41 41.33
CA ILE A 184 19.41 19.15 41.98
C ILE A 184 19.56 18.62 43.39
N TYR A 185 20.50 17.72 43.60
CA TYR A 185 20.82 17.16 44.90
C TYR A 185 22.26 16.63 44.94
N PRO A 186 22.91 16.64 46.11
CA PRO A 186 24.24 16.03 46.29
C PRO A 186 24.15 14.49 46.26
N ILE A 187 25.24 13.86 45.88
CA ILE A 187 25.39 12.40 45.85
C ILE A 187 26.68 12.02 46.58
N THR A 188 26.59 11.03 47.46
CA THR A 188 27.77 10.37 48.03
C THR A 188 27.96 9.04 47.27
N THR A 189 29.12 8.86 46.66
CA THR A 189 29.48 7.67 45.90
C THR A 189 29.80 6.50 46.86
N PRO A 190 29.79 5.21 46.41
CA PRO A 190 30.18 4.07 47.22
C PRO A 190 31.61 4.18 47.81
N SER A 191 32.54 4.88 47.15
CA SER A 191 33.88 5.16 47.65
C SER A 191 33.93 6.26 48.71
N GLY A 192 32.81 6.90 49.07
CA GLY A 192 32.74 8.02 49.99
C GLY A 192 33.02 9.40 49.38
N ARG A 193 33.21 9.50 48.07
CA ARG A 193 33.36 10.79 47.37
C ARG A 193 32.05 11.53 47.38
N GLU A 194 32.07 12.78 47.81
CA GLU A 194 30.92 13.69 47.70
C GLU A 194 30.91 14.43 46.37
N ILE A 195 29.76 14.43 45.72
CA ILE A 195 29.43 15.21 44.52
C ILE A 195 28.36 16.22 44.95
N SER A 196 28.67 17.46 45.03
CA SER A 196 27.77 18.52 45.56
C SER A 196 26.51 18.76 44.75
N GLY A 197 26.45 18.22 43.56
CA GLY A 197 25.31 18.32 42.64
C GLY A 197 25.73 18.23 41.16
N PRO A 198 24.78 18.35 40.22
CA PRO A 198 25.10 18.46 38.81
C PRO A 198 25.85 19.72 38.48
N LEU A 199 26.59 19.75 37.36
CA LEU A 199 27.27 20.93 36.86
C LEU A 199 26.29 22.12 36.67
N PRO A 200 26.71 23.37 36.79
CA PRO A 200 25.87 24.54 36.54
C PRO A 200 25.12 24.44 35.18
N GLY A 201 23.82 24.68 35.21
CA GLY A 201 22.97 24.56 34.02
C GLY A 201 22.61 23.11 33.62
N ARG A 202 23.00 22.12 34.41
CA ARG A 202 22.59 20.71 34.23
C ARG A 202 21.78 20.20 35.42
N TYR A 203 21.11 19.10 35.20
CA TYR A 203 20.19 18.48 36.16
C TYR A 203 20.37 16.96 36.10
N TRP A 204 20.27 16.27 37.26
CA TRP A 204 20.10 14.84 37.25
C TRP A 204 18.78 14.50 36.56
N ARG A 205 18.77 13.45 35.74
CA ARG A 205 17.55 13.00 34.98
C ARG A 205 16.51 12.33 35.86
N VAL A 206 16.89 11.97 37.08
CA VAL A 206 16.06 11.25 38.04
C VAL A 206 16.09 12.00 39.38
N SER A 207 15.07 11.78 40.22
CA SER A 207 15.07 12.26 41.58
C SER A 207 16.05 11.44 42.46
N ALA A 208 16.35 11.94 43.64
CA ALA A 208 17.22 11.20 44.60
C ALA A 208 16.66 9.85 44.97
N GLU A 209 15.34 9.74 45.20
CA GLU A 209 14.66 8.50 45.52
C GLU A 209 14.80 7.52 44.34
N ARG A 210 14.60 7.97 43.11
CA ARG A 210 14.74 7.12 41.94
C ARG A 210 16.17 6.67 41.67
N LEU A 211 17.16 7.51 42.01
CA LEU A 211 18.57 7.14 41.96
C LEU A 211 18.84 5.99 42.98
N ALA A 212 18.33 6.11 44.20
CA ALA A 212 18.49 5.09 45.23
C ALA A 212 17.83 3.75 44.84
N GLU A 213 16.64 3.79 44.22
CA GLU A 213 15.97 2.59 43.69
C GLU A 213 16.82 1.90 42.61
N LEU A 214 17.37 2.69 41.67
CA LEU A 214 18.22 2.17 40.58
C LEU A 214 19.54 1.59 41.13
N ASP A 215 20.09 2.20 42.14
CA ASP A 215 21.31 1.74 42.81
C ASP A 215 21.05 0.43 43.59
N ALA A 216 19.95 0.35 44.33
CA ALA A 216 19.52 -0.87 45.02
C ALA A 216 19.26 -2.04 44.06
N ASP A 217 18.83 -1.76 42.81
CA ASP A 217 18.68 -2.75 41.72
C ASP A 217 19.99 -2.98 40.95
N ASP A 218 21.14 -2.51 41.46
CA ASP A 218 22.45 -2.59 40.80
C ASP A 218 22.45 -2.08 39.34
N ARG A 219 21.64 -1.05 39.09
CA ARG A 219 21.55 -0.39 37.77
C ARG A 219 22.40 0.87 37.65
N ILE A 220 23.11 1.25 38.69
CA ILE A 220 24.03 2.39 38.66
C ILE A 220 25.49 1.89 38.58
N TRP A 221 26.19 2.37 37.59
CA TRP A 221 27.63 2.18 37.46
C TRP A 221 28.39 3.36 38.03
N TRP A 222 29.15 3.08 39.11
CA TRP A 222 29.97 4.07 39.82
C TRP A 222 31.45 4.07 39.40
N GLY A 223 31.79 3.35 38.32
CA GLY A 223 33.18 3.07 37.94
C GLY A 223 33.71 1.82 38.63
N SER A 224 34.89 1.38 38.19
CA SER A 224 35.51 0.15 38.74
C SER A 224 35.92 0.29 40.22
N ASP A 225 36.15 1.52 40.70
CA ASP A 225 36.53 1.86 42.05
C ASP A 225 35.40 2.51 42.90
N GLY A 226 34.21 2.63 42.34
CA GLY A 226 33.07 3.23 42.99
C GLY A 226 33.14 4.76 43.17
N SER A 227 34.03 5.47 42.48
CA SER A 227 34.26 6.89 42.68
C SER A 227 33.70 7.80 41.55
N ASN A 228 33.18 7.23 40.47
CA ASN A 228 32.74 7.99 39.31
C ASN A 228 31.37 8.66 39.53
N VAL A 229 31.08 9.67 38.66
CA VAL A 229 29.73 10.21 38.50
C VAL A 229 28.81 9.06 38.08
N PRO A 230 27.60 8.92 38.67
CA PRO A 230 26.72 7.81 38.38
C PRO A 230 26.28 7.75 36.91
N ALA A 231 26.26 6.54 36.36
CA ALA A 231 25.73 6.27 35.03
C ALA A 231 24.75 5.10 35.12
N VAL A 232 23.64 5.15 34.37
CA VAL A 232 22.67 4.05 34.35
C VAL A 232 23.18 2.93 33.46
N LYS A 233 23.19 1.68 33.93
CA LYS A 233 23.42 0.49 33.12
C LYS A 233 22.20 0.27 32.19
N ARG A 234 22.39 0.38 30.87
CA ARG A 234 21.40 0.05 29.85
C ARG A 234 21.74 -1.29 29.25
N PHE A 235 20.99 -2.33 29.61
CA PHE A 235 21.28 -3.68 29.18
C PHE A 235 20.92 -3.93 27.73
N LEU A 236 21.75 -4.68 27.02
CA LEU A 236 21.51 -5.07 25.63
C LEU A 236 20.22 -5.88 25.47
N SER A 237 19.91 -6.75 26.44
CA SER A 237 18.70 -7.55 26.49
C SER A 237 17.40 -6.73 26.57
N GLU A 238 17.46 -5.47 27.01
CA GLU A 238 16.31 -4.57 27.13
C GLU A 238 16.10 -3.69 25.87
N VAL A 239 17.03 -3.73 24.93
CA VAL A 239 16.99 -2.87 23.73
C VAL A 239 16.25 -3.56 22.59
N ARG A 240 15.09 -3.03 22.22
CA ARG A 240 14.18 -3.62 21.23
C ARG A 240 14.52 -3.31 19.76
N GLY A 241 15.71 -2.84 19.44
CA GLY A 241 16.09 -2.45 18.08
C GLY A 241 16.36 -0.96 17.95
N ARG A 242 16.46 -0.48 16.70
CA ARG A 242 16.76 0.91 16.34
C ARG A 242 15.53 1.57 15.73
N VAL A 243 15.16 2.75 16.20
CA VAL A 243 14.14 3.58 15.54
C VAL A 243 14.60 3.91 14.12
N PRO A 244 13.76 3.69 13.10
CA PRO A 244 14.09 4.05 11.73
C PRO A 244 14.36 5.56 11.58
N GLN A 245 15.40 5.89 10.82
CA GLN A 245 15.73 7.27 10.46
C GLN A 245 15.14 7.63 9.09
N THR A 246 15.09 8.91 8.76
CA THR A 246 14.54 9.39 7.48
C THR A 246 15.59 9.59 6.39
N TRP A 247 16.87 9.46 6.70
CA TRP A 247 17.97 9.45 5.74
C TRP A 247 18.42 8.02 5.45
N TRP A 248 18.28 7.58 4.18
CA TRP A 248 18.60 6.23 3.76
C TRP A 248 19.73 6.23 2.73
N PRO A 249 20.98 6.05 3.17
CA PRO A 249 22.15 6.02 2.28
C PRO A 249 22.14 4.74 1.44
N HIS A 250 22.65 4.83 0.22
CA HIS A 250 22.75 3.71 -0.72
C HIS A 250 23.50 2.50 -0.14
N ALA A 251 24.48 2.74 0.73
CA ALA A 251 25.24 1.67 1.37
C ALA A 251 24.37 0.71 2.20
N GLU A 252 23.29 1.25 2.80
CA GLU A 252 22.35 0.46 3.62
C GLU A 252 21.26 -0.21 2.78
N VAL A 253 20.68 0.50 1.78
CA VAL A 253 19.48 0.07 1.07
C VAL A 253 19.66 -0.16 -0.42
N GLY A 254 20.87 -0.01 -0.96
CA GLY A 254 21.11 -0.07 -2.39
C GLY A 254 20.76 1.22 -3.12
N HIS A 255 21.05 1.26 -4.41
CA HIS A 255 20.81 2.37 -5.33
C HIS A 255 20.25 1.84 -6.67
N ASN A 256 19.90 2.70 -7.62
CA ASN A 256 19.31 2.30 -8.90
C ASN A 256 20.13 1.22 -9.65
N GLN A 257 21.47 1.33 -9.66
CA GLN A 257 22.31 0.34 -10.31
C GLN A 257 22.23 -1.04 -9.61
N THR A 258 22.02 -1.06 -8.28
CA THR A 258 21.81 -2.31 -7.54
C THR A 258 20.56 -3.02 -8.06
N GLY A 259 19.43 -2.33 -8.16
CA GLY A 259 18.20 -2.91 -8.71
C GLY A 259 18.35 -3.43 -10.15
N LYS A 260 19.06 -2.68 -11.00
CA LYS A 260 19.37 -3.13 -12.39
C LYS A 260 20.17 -4.43 -12.40
N VAL A 261 21.20 -4.53 -11.59
CA VAL A 261 22.03 -5.74 -11.48
C VAL A 261 21.22 -6.93 -10.94
N GLU A 262 20.31 -6.70 -9.99
CA GLU A 262 19.42 -7.75 -9.48
C GLU A 262 18.53 -8.32 -10.61
N ILE A 263 17.89 -7.46 -11.41
CA ILE A 263 17.06 -7.89 -12.55
C ILE A 263 17.89 -8.56 -13.65
N GLN A 264 19.06 -8.03 -14.00
CA GLN A 264 19.93 -8.63 -15.00
C GLN A 264 20.41 -10.05 -14.62
N ARG A 265 20.66 -10.28 -13.34
CA ARG A 265 21.01 -11.62 -12.85
C ARG A 265 19.84 -12.59 -12.90
N LEU A 266 18.64 -12.08 -12.69
CA LEU A 266 17.43 -12.88 -12.72
C LEU A 266 17.01 -13.26 -14.15
N PHE A 267 17.28 -12.35 -15.12
CA PHE A 267 16.96 -12.49 -16.54
C PHE A 267 18.22 -12.24 -17.40
N PRO A 268 19.17 -13.18 -17.41
CA PRO A 268 20.40 -13.02 -18.19
C PRO A 268 20.10 -13.08 -19.70
N GLY A 269 20.56 -12.07 -20.43
CA GLY A 269 20.39 -11.99 -21.89
C GLY A 269 19.18 -11.16 -22.35
N ASP A 270 18.26 -10.81 -21.45
CA ASP A 270 17.12 -9.96 -21.77
C ASP A 270 17.47 -8.47 -21.64
N VAL A 271 16.69 -7.62 -22.33
CA VAL A 271 16.76 -6.18 -22.11
C VAL A 271 16.26 -5.90 -20.68
N PRO A 272 17.10 -5.31 -19.82
CA PRO A 272 16.70 -5.14 -18.42
C PRO A 272 15.58 -4.11 -18.29
N PHE A 273 14.67 -4.32 -17.33
CA PHE A 273 13.69 -3.32 -16.95
C PHE A 273 14.36 -1.99 -16.60
N ALA A 274 13.81 -0.87 -17.08
CA ALA A 274 14.51 0.42 -17.08
C ALA A 274 14.86 0.93 -15.67
N THR A 275 13.94 0.83 -14.71
CA THR A 275 14.06 1.48 -13.39
C THR A 275 13.62 0.58 -12.23
N PRO A 276 14.17 -0.63 -12.06
CA PRO A 276 13.80 -1.50 -10.94
C PRO A 276 14.34 -0.92 -9.63
N LYS A 277 13.55 -0.94 -8.58
CA LYS A 277 14.01 -0.59 -7.23
C LYS A 277 14.83 -1.75 -6.64
N PRO A 278 15.90 -1.47 -5.87
CA PRO A 278 16.67 -2.53 -5.21
C PRO A 278 15.84 -3.21 -4.10
N GLU A 279 15.98 -4.52 -3.96
CA GLU A 279 15.23 -5.30 -2.97
C GLU A 279 15.50 -4.83 -1.53
N ARG A 280 16.72 -4.43 -1.19
CA ARG A 280 17.04 -3.92 0.17
C ARG A 280 16.27 -2.63 0.54
N LEU A 281 15.92 -1.81 -0.45
CA LEU A 281 15.06 -0.64 -0.21
C LEU A 281 13.66 -1.08 0.22
N LEU A 282 13.07 -2.01 -0.55
CA LEU A 282 11.73 -2.55 -0.27
C LEU A 282 11.72 -3.41 0.99
N GLU A 283 12.80 -4.15 1.29
CA GLU A 283 12.98 -4.85 2.58
C GLU A 283 12.81 -3.89 3.76
N ARG A 284 13.46 -2.72 3.71
CA ARG A 284 13.35 -1.72 4.77
C ARG A 284 11.95 -1.13 4.87
N VAL A 285 11.32 -0.79 3.74
CA VAL A 285 9.92 -0.31 3.70
C VAL A 285 8.97 -1.34 4.31
N ILE A 286 9.05 -2.58 3.85
CA ILE A 286 8.15 -3.67 4.26
C ILE A 286 8.39 -4.06 5.72
N HIS A 287 9.65 -4.06 6.17
CA HIS A 287 9.99 -4.32 7.57
C HIS A 287 9.38 -3.27 8.51
N ILE A 288 9.53 -1.97 8.17
CA ILE A 288 9.05 -0.87 9.02
C ILE A 288 7.52 -0.81 9.04
N GLY A 289 6.87 -1.05 7.90
CA GLY A 289 5.44 -0.84 7.71
C GLY A 289 4.55 -2.05 7.94
N SER A 290 5.11 -3.26 8.15
CA SER A 290 4.32 -4.49 8.26
C SER A 290 5.02 -5.60 9.03
N LYS A 291 4.26 -6.64 9.43
CA LYS A 291 4.71 -7.89 10.04
C LYS A 291 4.48 -9.09 9.13
N PRO A 292 5.15 -10.23 9.33
CA PRO A 292 4.80 -11.47 8.63
C PRO A 292 3.30 -11.77 8.74
N GLY A 293 2.70 -12.18 7.60
CA GLY A 293 1.26 -12.43 7.48
C GLY A 293 0.41 -11.21 7.13
N ASP A 294 0.90 -9.98 7.32
CA ASP A 294 0.21 -8.76 6.91
C ASP A 294 0.08 -8.65 5.38
N ILE A 295 -0.88 -7.82 4.92
CA ILE A 295 -1.12 -7.58 3.51
C ILE A 295 -0.35 -6.32 3.06
N VAL A 296 0.51 -6.50 2.05
CA VAL A 296 1.22 -5.43 1.34
C VAL A 296 0.57 -5.23 -0.03
N LEU A 297 0.29 -3.99 -0.41
CA LEU A 297 -0.29 -3.62 -1.70
C LEU A 297 0.65 -2.70 -2.47
N ASP A 298 0.85 -3.01 -3.76
CA ASP A 298 1.52 -2.15 -4.74
C ASP A 298 0.73 -2.17 -6.04
N CYS A 299 0.10 -1.06 -6.40
CA CYS A 299 -0.72 -0.95 -7.61
C CYS A 299 0.04 -0.33 -8.80
N PHE A 300 1.37 -0.24 -8.71
CA PHE A 300 2.30 0.17 -9.78
C PHE A 300 3.52 -0.76 -9.78
N ALA A 301 3.25 -2.06 -10.04
CA ALA A 301 4.21 -3.14 -9.79
C ALA A 301 5.53 -3.02 -10.57
N GLY A 302 5.50 -2.49 -11.78
CA GLY A 302 6.66 -2.48 -12.67
C GLY A 302 7.28 -3.88 -12.76
N SER A 303 8.54 -4.01 -12.37
CA SER A 303 9.24 -5.30 -12.36
C SER A 303 8.84 -6.25 -11.20
N GLY A 304 7.88 -5.89 -10.36
CA GLY A 304 7.39 -6.73 -9.27
C GLY A 304 8.27 -6.79 -8.02
N THR A 305 9.15 -5.80 -7.80
CA THR A 305 10.09 -5.82 -6.66
C THR A 305 9.38 -5.87 -5.31
N THR A 306 8.34 -5.05 -5.13
CA THR A 306 7.58 -4.99 -3.86
C THR A 306 6.98 -6.35 -3.51
N ALA A 307 6.31 -7.00 -4.47
CA ALA A 307 5.70 -8.31 -4.29
C ALA A 307 6.74 -9.40 -4.03
N ALA A 308 7.87 -9.39 -4.76
CA ALA A 308 8.98 -10.32 -4.57
C ALA A 308 9.54 -10.24 -3.14
N VAL A 309 9.82 -9.03 -2.66
CA VAL A 309 10.34 -8.80 -1.30
C VAL A 309 9.31 -9.16 -0.24
N ALA A 310 8.05 -8.75 -0.42
CA ALA A 310 6.96 -9.11 0.50
C ALA A 310 6.83 -10.64 0.63
N HIS A 311 6.93 -11.37 -0.48
CA HIS A 311 6.88 -12.83 -0.52
C HIS A 311 8.04 -13.47 0.25
N LYS A 312 9.28 -13.05 -0.04
CA LYS A 312 10.49 -13.52 0.66
C LYS A 312 10.47 -13.25 2.17
N MET A 313 9.77 -12.19 2.59
CA MET A 313 9.63 -11.80 4.00
C MET A 313 8.38 -12.40 4.68
N GLY A 314 7.64 -13.30 4.03
CA GLY A 314 6.46 -13.94 4.59
C GLY A 314 5.24 -13.04 4.75
N ARG A 315 5.14 -11.98 3.95
CA ARG A 315 3.94 -11.15 3.85
C ARG A 315 3.02 -11.68 2.76
N ARG A 316 1.73 -11.44 2.92
CA ARG A 316 0.77 -11.57 1.83
C ARG A 316 0.86 -10.33 0.97
N TRP A 317 0.61 -10.46 -0.33
CA TRP A 317 0.70 -9.31 -1.20
C TRP A 317 -0.38 -9.29 -2.28
N VAL A 318 -0.72 -8.10 -2.72
CA VAL A 318 -1.51 -7.80 -3.91
C VAL A 318 -0.72 -6.79 -4.72
N THR A 319 -0.50 -7.10 -6.00
CA THR A 319 0.23 -6.19 -6.88
C THR A 319 -0.49 -6.06 -8.22
N ALA A 320 -0.35 -4.91 -8.87
CA ALA A 320 -0.99 -4.63 -10.15
C ALA A 320 -0.04 -3.92 -11.10
N GLU A 321 -0.09 -4.31 -12.37
CA GLU A 321 0.64 -3.69 -13.48
C GLU A 321 -0.30 -3.49 -14.67
N ILE A 322 -0.24 -2.30 -15.27
CA ILE A 322 -1.15 -1.95 -16.36
C ILE A 322 -0.74 -2.60 -17.67
N LEU A 323 0.58 -2.74 -17.92
CA LEU A 323 1.11 -3.24 -19.19
C LEU A 323 1.20 -4.77 -19.20
N PRO A 324 0.41 -5.47 -20.04
CA PRO A 324 0.53 -6.93 -20.17
C PRO A 324 1.95 -7.39 -20.55
N SER A 325 2.64 -6.63 -21.41
CA SER A 325 4.03 -6.93 -21.80
C SER A 325 4.99 -6.91 -20.61
N THR A 326 4.86 -5.93 -19.70
CA THR A 326 5.66 -5.86 -18.47
C THR A 326 5.35 -7.04 -17.54
N VAL A 327 4.07 -7.40 -17.41
CA VAL A 327 3.65 -8.56 -16.62
C VAL A 327 4.28 -9.84 -17.16
N GLU A 328 4.18 -10.07 -18.47
CA GLU A 328 4.66 -11.28 -19.14
C GLU A 328 6.19 -11.40 -19.15
N GLN A 329 6.89 -10.27 -19.37
CA GLN A 329 8.35 -10.28 -19.49
C GLN A 329 9.08 -10.23 -18.14
N PHE A 330 8.53 -9.55 -17.14
CA PHE A 330 9.23 -9.28 -15.89
C PHE A 330 8.47 -9.69 -14.64
N THR A 331 7.26 -9.14 -14.42
CA THR A 331 6.58 -9.25 -13.13
C THR A 331 6.24 -10.70 -12.79
N GLN A 332 5.52 -11.37 -13.67
CA GLN A 332 5.09 -12.76 -13.46
C GLN A 332 6.28 -13.74 -13.45
N PRO A 333 7.26 -13.70 -14.38
CA PRO A 333 8.43 -14.57 -14.33
C PRO A 333 9.27 -14.37 -13.07
N ARG A 334 9.47 -13.11 -12.61
CA ARG A 334 10.17 -12.84 -11.35
C ARG A 334 9.47 -13.51 -10.17
N LEU A 335 8.16 -13.29 -10.03
CA LEU A 335 7.39 -13.85 -8.92
C LEU A 335 7.35 -15.38 -8.98
N THR A 336 7.30 -15.97 -10.17
CA THR A 336 7.41 -17.42 -10.36
C THR A 336 8.75 -17.95 -9.86
N LYS A 337 9.86 -17.30 -10.23
CA LYS A 337 11.20 -17.68 -9.75
C LYS A 337 11.33 -17.55 -8.22
N VAL A 338 10.74 -16.49 -7.63
CA VAL A 338 10.71 -16.33 -6.16
C VAL A 338 9.93 -17.46 -5.49
N VAL A 339 8.74 -17.80 -6.01
CA VAL A 339 7.93 -18.92 -5.51
C VAL A 339 8.68 -20.26 -5.61
N ASN A 340 9.38 -20.48 -6.70
CA ASN A 340 10.16 -21.71 -6.92
C ASN A 340 11.49 -21.78 -6.12
N GLY A 341 11.90 -20.67 -5.47
CA GLY A 341 13.21 -20.59 -4.81
C GLY A 341 14.39 -20.43 -5.78
N GLU A 342 14.11 -19.99 -7.01
CA GLU A 342 15.08 -19.85 -8.11
C GLU A 342 15.67 -18.43 -8.21
N ASP A 343 15.29 -17.52 -7.34
CA ASP A 343 15.85 -16.17 -7.26
C ASP A 343 16.98 -16.13 -6.21
N PRO A 344 18.26 -16.18 -6.62
CA PRO A 344 19.39 -16.14 -5.68
C PRO A 344 19.77 -14.72 -5.25
N GLY A 345 19.13 -13.70 -5.84
CA GLY A 345 19.50 -12.29 -5.72
C GLY A 345 18.84 -11.57 -4.56
N GLY A 346 19.09 -10.25 -4.50
CA GLY A 346 18.46 -9.35 -3.56
C GLY A 346 18.60 -9.78 -2.11
N ILE A 347 17.46 -9.92 -1.42
CA ILE A 347 17.38 -10.28 0.00
C ILE A 347 17.21 -11.79 0.26
N THR A 348 17.22 -12.63 -0.76
CA THR A 348 16.96 -14.08 -0.64
C THR A 348 17.77 -14.72 0.49
N LYS A 349 19.09 -14.45 0.52
CA LYS A 349 20.00 -15.00 1.53
C LYS A 349 19.73 -14.42 2.94
N SER A 350 19.52 -13.11 3.06
CA SER A 350 19.27 -12.45 4.36
C SER A 350 17.91 -12.81 4.92
N ALA A 351 16.90 -13.02 4.08
CA ALA A 351 15.57 -13.47 4.47
C ALA A 351 15.50 -14.98 4.74
N GLY A 352 16.53 -15.76 4.40
CA GLY A 352 16.51 -17.22 4.50
C GLY A 352 15.45 -17.86 3.61
N TRP A 353 15.15 -17.25 2.44
CA TRP A 353 14.09 -17.71 1.56
C TRP A 353 14.55 -18.88 0.68
N HIS A 354 13.75 -19.95 0.62
CA HIS A 354 14.04 -21.18 -0.12
C HIS A 354 12.92 -21.59 -1.08
N GLY A 355 11.94 -20.71 -1.32
CA GLY A 355 10.77 -20.99 -2.14
C GLY A 355 9.55 -21.40 -1.31
N GLY A 356 8.42 -21.52 -2.00
CA GLY A 356 7.14 -21.96 -1.43
C GLY A 356 6.02 -20.93 -1.58
N SER A 357 4.81 -21.33 -1.14
CA SER A 357 3.59 -20.58 -1.35
C SER A 357 3.23 -20.43 -2.84
N GLY A 358 2.44 -19.43 -3.22
CA GLY A 358 2.05 -19.19 -4.60
C GLY A 358 1.30 -17.88 -4.78
N PHE A 359 0.86 -17.63 -6.01
CA PHE A 359 0.00 -16.49 -6.35
C PHE A 359 -0.97 -16.85 -7.47
N VAL A 360 -2.00 -16.03 -7.63
CA VAL A 360 -2.99 -16.14 -8.71
C VAL A 360 -2.88 -14.90 -9.58
N THR A 361 -2.89 -15.09 -10.90
CA THR A 361 -2.97 -14.00 -11.87
C THR A 361 -4.44 -13.68 -12.17
N VAL A 362 -4.77 -12.38 -12.19
CA VAL A 362 -6.11 -11.88 -12.45
C VAL A 362 -6.02 -10.77 -13.49
N THR A 363 -6.81 -10.84 -14.55
CA THR A 363 -6.90 -9.74 -15.51
C THR A 363 -8.14 -8.90 -15.22
N VAL A 364 -7.96 -7.59 -15.09
CA VAL A 364 -9.04 -6.61 -14.94
C VAL A 364 -9.19 -5.90 -16.28
N GLY A 365 -10.35 -6.10 -16.90
CA GLY A 365 -10.72 -5.40 -18.12
C GLY A 365 -11.26 -3.99 -17.85
N PRO A 366 -11.46 -3.18 -18.89
CA PRO A 366 -12.13 -1.89 -18.76
C PRO A 366 -13.55 -2.08 -18.22
N SER A 367 -14.18 -0.98 -17.78
CA SER A 367 -15.57 -1.02 -17.30
C SER A 367 -16.49 -1.64 -18.36
N MET A 368 -17.36 -2.56 -17.93
CA MET A 368 -18.41 -3.12 -18.81
C MET A 368 -19.46 -2.09 -19.24
N TYR A 369 -19.48 -0.92 -18.59
CA TYR A 369 -20.42 0.14 -18.88
C TYR A 369 -19.70 1.40 -19.33
N GLU A 370 -20.23 1.99 -20.42
CA GLU A 370 -19.72 3.22 -21.03
C GLU A 370 -20.71 4.37 -20.81
N ASP A 371 -20.19 5.53 -20.45
CA ASP A 371 -20.98 6.75 -20.32
C ASP A 371 -21.07 7.44 -21.70
N THR A 372 -22.27 7.52 -22.23
CA THR A 372 -22.54 8.13 -23.54
C THR A 372 -23.46 9.34 -23.41
N ALA A 373 -23.59 10.14 -24.48
CA ALA A 373 -24.55 11.24 -24.54
C ALA A 373 -25.99 10.80 -24.25
N TYR A 374 -26.32 9.53 -24.42
CA TYR A 374 -27.65 8.93 -24.18
C TYR A 374 -27.76 8.23 -22.81
N GLY A 375 -26.73 8.33 -21.96
CA GLY A 375 -26.64 7.67 -20.66
C GLY A 375 -25.67 6.50 -20.65
N VAL A 376 -25.68 5.75 -19.55
CA VAL A 376 -24.79 4.60 -19.35
C VAL A 376 -25.32 3.39 -20.11
N VAL A 377 -24.48 2.83 -21.00
CA VAL A 377 -24.80 1.65 -21.82
C VAL A 377 -23.82 0.52 -21.55
N LEU A 378 -24.19 -0.70 -21.94
CA LEU A 378 -23.27 -1.85 -21.91
C LEU A 378 -22.30 -1.71 -23.10
N ALA A 379 -20.99 -1.77 -22.80
CA ALA A 379 -19.94 -1.74 -23.82
C ALA A 379 -20.04 -2.96 -24.76
N ASP A 380 -19.73 -2.80 -26.03
CA ASP A 380 -19.87 -3.89 -27.01
C ASP A 380 -18.99 -5.10 -26.69
N TRP A 381 -17.79 -4.87 -26.15
CA TRP A 381 -16.89 -5.96 -25.74
C TRP A 381 -17.43 -6.80 -24.56
N ALA A 382 -18.35 -6.24 -23.75
CA ALA A 382 -18.89 -6.84 -22.55
C ALA A 382 -20.16 -7.65 -22.76
N ARG A 383 -20.63 -7.82 -24.02
CA ARG A 383 -21.86 -8.54 -24.33
C ARG A 383 -21.77 -10.06 -24.12
N GLY A 384 -22.91 -10.71 -24.12
CA GLY A 384 -23.04 -12.17 -24.03
C GLY A 384 -22.55 -12.75 -22.72
N GLN A 385 -21.70 -13.76 -22.78
CA GLN A 385 -21.17 -14.46 -21.60
C GLN A 385 -20.38 -13.55 -20.67
N ARG A 386 -19.65 -12.56 -21.19
CA ARG A 386 -18.87 -11.61 -20.37
C ARG A 386 -19.80 -10.79 -19.49
N PHE A 387 -20.92 -10.33 -20.03
CA PHE A 387 -21.96 -9.65 -19.27
C PHE A 387 -22.53 -10.56 -18.18
N ALA A 388 -22.92 -11.78 -18.54
CA ALA A 388 -23.52 -12.73 -17.59
C ALA A 388 -22.56 -13.08 -16.43
N ARG A 389 -21.27 -13.33 -16.72
CA ARG A 389 -20.24 -13.59 -15.70
C ARG A 389 -19.99 -12.39 -14.80
N GLY A 390 -19.91 -11.19 -15.38
CA GLY A 390 -19.73 -9.94 -14.62
C GLY A 390 -20.91 -9.68 -13.67
N VAL A 391 -22.13 -9.86 -14.15
CA VAL A 391 -23.36 -9.73 -13.33
C VAL A 391 -23.38 -10.78 -12.21
N ALA A 392 -23.00 -12.04 -12.52
CA ALA A 392 -22.93 -13.10 -11.51
C ALA A 392 -21.95 -12.72 -10.37
N GLY A 393 -20.74 -12.28 -10.71
CA GLY A 393 -19.75 -11.79 -9.74
C GLY A 393 -20.27 -10.59 -8.94
N GLN A 394 -20.83 -9.57 -9.60
CA GLN A 394 -21.35 -8.35 -8.96
C GLN A 394 -22.49 -8.65 -7.96
N LEU A 395 -23.36 -9.61 -8.29
CA LEU A 395 -24.49 -9.97 -7.45
C LEU A 395 -24.20 -11.13 -6.47
N GLY A 396 -22.98 -11.65 -6.46
CA GLY A 396 -22.53 -12.73 -5.58
C GLY A 396 -23.18 -14.08 -5.88
N PHE A 397 -23.39 -14.40 -7.18
CA PHE A 397 -23.83 -15.71 -7.62
C PHE A 397 -22.62 -16.55 -8.07
N ALA A 398 -22.60 -17.83 -7.68
CA ALA A 398 -21.63 -18.77 -8.21
C ALA A 398 -21.98 -19.07 -9.68
N TRP A 399 -21.01 -18.89 -10.57
CA TRP A 399 -21.16 -19.14 -12.00
C TRP A 399 -21.39 -20.62 -12.28
N GLN A 400 -22.40 -20.95 -13.08
CA GLN A 400 -22.78 -22.34 -13.42
C GLN A 400 -22.47 -22.72 -14.88
N GLY A 401 -21.76 -21.83 -15.61
CA GLY A 401 -21.51 -22.03 -17.04
C GLY A 401 -22.62 -21.45 -17.92
N ASP A 402 -22.62 -21.87 -19.19
CA ASP A 402 -23.49 -21.33 -20.24
C ASP A 402 -24.83 -22.00 -20.35
N ALA A 403 -25.28 -22.68 -19.30
CA ALA A 403 -26.57 -23.36 -19.28
C ALA A 403 -27.71 -22.33 -19.35
N GLN A 404 -28.12 -22.02 -20.56
CA GLN A 404 -29.27 -21.14 -20.81
C GLN A 404 -30.57 -21.83 -20.33
N PRO A 405 -31.51 -21.10 -19.72
CA PRO A 405 -31.47 -19.65 -19.42
C PRO A 405 -30.86 -19.28 -18.07
N LEU A 406 -30.41 -20.27 -17.26
CA LEU A 406 -29.90 -20.04 -15.90
C LEU A 406 -28.37 -20.15 -15.87
N CYS A 407 -27.67 -19.07 -15.48
CA CYS A 407 -26.21 -18.97 -15.53
C CYS A 407 -25.54 -18.86 -14.16
N GLY A 408 -26.29 -18.75 -13.07
CA GLY A 408 -25.71 -18.62 -11.73
C GLY A 408 -26.62 -19.11 -10.60
N ILE A 409 -25.97 -19.45 -9.46
CA ILE A 409 -26.66 -19.95 -8.26
C ILE A 409 -26.18 -19.25 -7.00
N ARG A 410 -27.12 -18.93 -6.09
CA ARG A 410 -26.88 -18.47 -4.73
C ARG A 410 -27.93 -19.02 -3.78
N GLY A 411 -27.63 -20.14 -3.14
CA GLY A 411 -28.61 -20.90 -2.38
C GLY A 411 -29.77 -21.37 -3.25
N ARG A 412 -31.00 -20.95 -2.93
CA ARG A 412 -32.21 -21.25 -3.74
C ARG A 412 -32.50 -20.18 -4.81
N MET A 413 -31.68 -19.17 -4.93
CA MET A 413 -31.84 -18.13 -5.94
C MET A 413 -31.00 -18.46 -7.16
N ARG A 414 -31.61 -18.48 -8.34
CA ARG A 414 -30.97 -18.61 -9.63
C ARG A 414 -30.74 -17.25 -10.27
N LEU A 415 -29.82 -17.18 -11.22
CA LEU A 415 -29.54 -16.00 -12.02
C LEU A 415 -29.77 -16.29 -13.48
N ALA A 416 -30.52 -15.42 -14.15
CA ALA A 416 -30.64 -15.36 -15.60
C ALA A 416 -30.19 -13.98 -16.08
N VAL A 417 -29.35 -13.91 -17.12
CA VAL A 417 -28.81 -12.64 -17.65
C VAL A 417 -29.03 -12.61 -19.16
N LEU A 418 -29.63 -11.51 -19.62
CA LEU A 418 -29.90 -11.24 -21.02
C LEU A 418 -29.24 -9.90 -21.41
N ASP A 419 -28.46 -9.88 -22.47
CA ASP A 419 -27.91 -8.64 -23.03
C ASP A 419 -28.86 -7.96 -24.02
N GLY A 420 -30.15 -8.26 -23.90
CA GLY A 420 -31.26 -7.78 -24.71
C GLY A 420 -32.49 -7.44 -23.87
N ALA A 421 -33.65 -7.48 -24.54
CA ALA A 421 -34.92 -7.24 -23.90
C ALA A 421 -35.44 -8.52 -23.19
N VAL A 422 -36.10 -8.33 -22.05
CA VAL A 422 -36.90 -9.35 -21.39
C VAL A 422 -38.37 -8.98 -21.43
N GLY A 423 -39.18 -9.88 -21.93
CA GLY A 423 -40.65 -9.78 -22.00
C GLY A 423 -41.35 -10.96 -21.32
N PRO A 424 -42.69 -11.07 -21.42
CA PRO A 424 -43.45 -12.15 -20.81
C PRO A 424 -43.03 -13.55 -21.24
N GLU A 425 -42.60 -13.73 -22.50
CA GLU A 425 -42.21 -15.04 -23.02
C GLU A 425 -40.88 -15.49 -22.43
N GLU A 426 -39.88 -14.65 -22.39
CA GLU A 426 -38.58 -14.94 -21.77
C GLU A 426 -38.78 -15.22 -20.28
N VAL A 427 -39.61 -14.43 -19.58
CA VAL A 427 -39.92 -14.66 -18.17
C VAL A 427 -40.52 -16.07 -17.96
N ARG A 428 -41.49 -16.48 -18.78
CA ARG A 428 -42.09 -17.84 -18.68
C ARG A 428 -41.08 -18.95 -18.94
N ALA A 429 -40.22 -18.77 -19.96
CA ALA A 429 -39.15 -19.72 -20.28
C ALA A 429 -38.15 -19.86 -19.12
N ILE A 430 -37.72 -18.74 -18.55
CA ILE A 430 -36.77 -18.72 -17.41
C ILE A 430 -37.39 -19.37 -16.17
N VAL A 431 -38.63 -19.03 -15.82
CA VAL A 431 -39.32 -19.60 -14.66
C VAL A 431 -39.61 -21.11 -14.87
N GLY A 432 -39.91 -21.53 -16.11
CA GLY A 432 -40.10 -22.93 -16.44
C GLY A 432 -38.85 -23.79 -16.29
N ALA A 433 -37.65 -23.18 -16.28
CA ALA A 433 -36.38 -23.87 -16.03
C ALA A 433 -36.02 -24.00 -14.54
N LEU A 434 -36.79 -23.41 -13.62
CA LEU A 434 -36.52 -23.48 -12.18
C LEU A 434 -36.97 -24.82 -11.59
N ALA A 435 -36.20 -25.35 -10.65
CA ALA A 435 -36.62 -26.45 -9.82
C ALA A 435 -37.64 -26.02 -8.76
N GLU A 436 -38.31 -27.01 -8.14
CA GLU A 436 -39.29 -26.75 -7.08
C GLU A 436 -38.68 -25.92 -5.94
N LYS A 437 -39.36 -24.86 -5.52
CA LYS A 437 -38.92 -23.90 -4.49
C LYS A 437 -37.74 -22.98 -4.86
N GLU A 438 -37.25 -23.03 -6.10
CA GLU A 438 -36.26 -22.06 -6.57
C GLU A 438 -36.91 -20.73 -6.98
N ARG A 439 -36.12 -19.69 -7.01
CA ARG A 439 -36.48 -18.32 -7.43
C ARG A 439 -35.40 -17.77 -8.34
N VAL A 440 -35.72 -16.73 -9.10
CA VAL A 440 -34.76 -16.18 -10.05
C VAL A 440 -34.59 -14.66 -9.85
N THR A 441 -33.36 -14.21 -10.02
CA THR A 441 -33.04 -12.81 -10.34
C THR A 441 -32.75 -12.75 -11.84
N ILE A 442 -33.60 -12.08 -12.60
CA ILE A 442 -33.41 -11.83 -14.03
C ILE A 442 -32.72 -10.47 -14.18
N VAL A 443 -31.65 -10.38 -14.95
CA VAL A 443 -31.00 -9.14 -15.31
C VAL A 443 -31.05 -8.98 -16.81
N ALA A 444 -31.55 -7.83 -17.29
CA ALA A 444 -31.65 -7.55 -18.72
C ALA A 444 -31.25 -6.10 -19.03
N THR A 445 -30.76 -5.82 -20.23
CA THR A 445 -30.44 -4.45 -20.66
C THR A 445 -31.70 -3.65 -21.01
N SER A 446 -32.79 -4.33 -21.37
CA SER A 446 -34.12 -3.73 -21.56
C SER A 446 -35.18 -4.58 -20.88
N VAL A 447 -36.20 -3.94 -20.30
CA VAL A 447 -37.31 -4.61 -19.62
C VAL A 447 -38.62 -4.08 -20.22
N LEU A 448 -39.42 -4.99 -20.78
CA LEU A 448 -40.73 -4.64 -21.32
C LEU A 448 -41.76 -4.50 -20.19
N PRO A 449 -42.76 -3.62 -20.31
CA PRO A 449 -43.66 -3.30 -19.20
C PRO A 449 -44.37 -4.52 -18.56
N GLN A 450 -44.81 -5.49 -19.35
CA GLN A 450 -45.55 -6.66 -18.86
C GLN A 450 -44.62 -7.77 -18.25
N ALA A 451 -43.30 -7.65 -18.37
CA ALA A 451 -42.38 -8.66 -17.84
C ALA A 451 -42.41 -8.77 -16.32
N GLU A 452 -42.45 -7.63 -15.61
CA GLU A 452 -42.50 -7.59 -14.15
C GLU A 452 -43.82 -8.13 -13.62
N GLU A 453 -44.96 -7.78 -14.23
CA GLU A 453 -46.28 -8.30 -13.89
C GLU A 453 -46.33 -9.80 -14.05
N THR A 454 -45.91 -10.31 -15.22
CA THR A 454 -45.85 -11.76 -15.49
C THR A 454 -44.99 -12.49 -14.45
N LEU A 455 -43.81 -11.95 -14.11
CA LEU A 455 -42.94 -12.59 -13.12
C LEU A 455 -43.58 -12.60 -11.71
N ALA A 456 -44.25 -11.53 -11.31
CA ALA A 456 -44.95 -11.46 -10.03
C ALA A 456 -46.08 -12.47 -9.89
N GLU A 457 -46.79 -12.74 -11.00
CA GLU A 457 -47.87 -13.73 -11.06
C GLU A 457 -47.36 -15.16 -10.95
N ILE A 458 -46.33 -15.52 -11.76
CA ILE A 458 -45.91 -16.94 -11.91
C ILE A 458 -44.78 -17.36 -10.96
N SER A 459 -44.03 -16.43 -10.37
CA SER A 459 -42.89 -16.75 -9.47
C SER A 459 -42.72 -15.74 -8.35
N LYS A 460 -43.54 -15.86 -7.32
CA LYS A 460 -43.54 -14.97 -6.16
C LYS A 460 -42.20 -14.99 -5.44
N GLY A 461 -41.57 -13.78 -5.32
CA GLY A 461 -40.27 -13.56 -4.70
C GLY A 461 -39.08 -13.64 -5.67
N SER A 462 -39.30 -13.88 -6.95
CA SER A 462 -38.36 -13.60 -8.04
C SER A 462 -38.39 -12.11 -8.38
N ARG A 463 -37.37 -11.63 -9.12
CA ARG A 463 -37.24 -10.19 -9.43
C ARG A 463 -36.54 -9.96 -10.76
N ILE A 464 -36.86 -8.85 -11.40
CA ILE A 464 -36.15 -8.33 -12.58
C ILE A 464 -35.32 -7.10 -12.18
N ARG A 465 -34.15 -6.96 -12.79
CA ARG A 465 -33.30 -5.79 -12.69
C ARG A 465 -32.89 -5.33 -14.08
N LYS A 466 -32.99 -4.03 -14.32
CA LYS A 466 -32.53 -3.41 -15.57
C LYS A 466 -31.06 -2.98 -15.46
N ALA A 467 -30.19 -3.56 -16.26
CA ALA A 467 -28.81 -3.10 -16.38
C ALA A 467 -28.72 -1.92 -17.40
N PRO A 468 -27.79 -0.98 -17.19
CA PRO A 468 -26.91 -0.86 -16.04
C PRO A 468 -27.55 -0.20 -14.81
N ARG A 469 -28.71 0.46 -14.96
CA ARG A 469 -29.35 1.33 -13.94
C ARG A 469 -29.45 0.68 -12.57
N ASP A 470 -30.05 -0.49 -12.48
CA ASP A 470 -30.37 -1.13 -11.19
C ASP A 470 -29.14 -1.89 -10.61
N LEU A 471 -28.10 -2.10 -11.41
CA LEU A 471 -26.83 -2.65 -10.98
C LEU A 471 -25.90 -1.58 -10.39
N LEU A 472 -25.93 -0.36 -10.96
CA LEU A 472 -25.13 0.77 -10.49
C LEU A 472 -25.72 1.44 -9.23
N THR A 473 -27.04 1.39 -9.02
CA THR A 473 -27.71 1.99 -7.85
C THR A 473 -27.66 1.13 -6.59
N SER A 474 -27.41 -0.17 -6.71
CA SER A 474 -27.42 -1.10 -5.56
C SER A 474 -26.12 -1.16 -4.76
N GLY A 475 -25.13 -0.34 -5.08
CA GLY A 475 -23.88 -0.20 -4.32
C GLY A 475 -23.06 0.96 -4.83
N SER A 476 -23.22 2.13 -4.24
CA SER A 476 -22.28 3.27 -4.20
C SER A 476 -21.33 3.52 -5.39
N LEU A 477 -21.76 3.34 -6.62
CA LEU A 477 -21.19 4.00 -7.78
C LEU A 477 -22.02 5.26 -8.07
N ARG A 478 -21.84 6.31 -7.27
CA ARG A 478 -22.13 7.66 -7.72
C ARG A 478 -21.09 8.03 -8.75
N VAL A 479 -21.35 7.74 -10.01
CA VAL A 479 -20.71 8.44 -11.13
C VAL A 479 -21.04 9.91 -10.93
N ARG A 480 -20.09 10.71 -10.43
CA ARG A 480 -20.22 12.15 -10.47
C ARG A 480 -20.24 12.50 -11.95
N ARG A 481 -21.38 13.00 -12.44
CA ARG A 481 -21.48 13.66 -13.74
C ARG A 481 -20.31 14.63 -13.83
N ARG A 482 -19.49 14.48 -14.84
CA ARG A 482 -18.55 15.50 -15.30
C ARG A 482 -19.41 16.73 -15.58
N THR A 483 -19.34 17.75 -14.74
CA THR A 483 -19.83 19.08 -15.10
C THR A 483 -18.98 19.54 -16.26
N GLU A 484 -19.60 19.68 -17.43
CA GLU A 484 -19.00 20.36 -18.57
C GLU A 484 -18.47 21.71 -18.11
N PRO A 485 -17.28 22.15 -18.57
CA PRO A 485 -16.82 23.49 -18.30
C PRO A 485 -17.84 24.46 -18.89
N ALA A 486 -18.35 25.38 -18.07
CA ALA A 486 -19.24 26.44 -18.50
C ALA A 486 -18.60 27.16 -19.71
N GLU A 487 -19.30 27.14 -20.85
CA GLU A 487 -18.96 27.93 -22.03
C GLU A 487 -18.80 29.39 -21.59
N ARG A 488 -17.61 29.92 -21.71
CA ARG A 488 -17.38 31.36 -21.61
C ARG A 488 -18.03 32.01 -22.83
N HIS A 489 -19.14 32.65 -22.63
CA HIS A 489 -19.66 33.57 -23.61
C HIS A 489 -18.63 34.70 -23.88
N PRO A 490 -18.19 34.92 -25.11
CA PRO A 490 -17.48 36.12 -25.49
C PRO A 490 -18.52 37.22 -25.74
N ASN A 491 -18.57 38.23 -24.88
CA ASN A 491 -18.95 39.62 -25.21
C ASN A 491 -19.54 40.32 -23.98
N ALA A 492 -18.73 41.13 -23.34
CA ALA A 492 -19.14 42.38 -22.75
C ALA A 492 -17.97 43.36 -22.94
N VAL A 493 -18.01 44.03 -24.10
CA VAL A 493 -17.31 45.28 -24.29
C VAL A 493 -18.00 46.32 -23.42
N VAL A 494 -17.31 46.87 -22.45
CA VAL A 494 -17.70 48.12 -21.80
C VAL A 494 -16.57 49.09 -22.06
N GLY A 495 -16.97 50.13 -22.83
CA GLY A 495 -16.16 51.23 -23.24
C GLY A 495 -15.69 52.11 -22.09
N GLY A 496 -14.68 52.87 -22.41
CA GLY A 496 -13.91 53.71 -21.56
C GLY A 496 -14.67 54.87 -20.89
N SER A 497 -13.99 55.47 -19.93
CA SER A 497 -13.89 56.92 -19.80
C SER A 497 -12.74 57.30 -18.87
N THR A 498 -11.91 58.12 -19.42
CA THR A 498 -10.95 59.03 -18.85
C THR A 498 -11.30 59.64 -17.48
N ALA A 499 -10.37 59.60 -16.55
CA ALA A 499 -9.79 60.78 -15.87
C ALA A 499 -8.56 60.33 -15.06
#